data_f67cf8490bf7908481e226d821389797
#
_entry.id   f67cf8490bf7908481e226d821389797
#
_cell.length_a   1.000
_cell.length_b   1.000
_cell.length_c   1.000
_cell.angle_alpha   90.00
_cell.angle_beta   90.00
_cell.angle_gamma   90.00
#
_symmetry.space_group_name_H-M   'P 1'
#
loop_
_entity.id
_entity.type
_entity.pdbx_description
1 polymer ?
#
loop_
_entity_poly.entity_id
_entity_poly.type
_entity_poly.pdbx_seq_one_letter_code
_entity_poly.pdbx_strand_id
1 'polypeptide(L)'
;MKATGIVRRIDDLGRVVIPKEIRRTLKIKEGDPLELFITEKGEAVFKKYRYANEADWNKAKAIVKVLTDLPFALYDNYGDIQKYTRMGMPNCYDSRDGAIYNYEGDIVGFIYFDADILKEDANKIIKVLKEFFSENE
;
A
#
# COMPACT_ATOMS: atom_id res chain seq x y z
N MET A 1 10.41 -1.06 -21.97
CA MET A 1 8.98 -1.38 -22.05
C MET A 1 8.76 -2.65 -22.85
N LYS A 2 7.71 -3.38 -22.51
CA LYS A 2 7.36 -4.62 -23.19
C LYS A 2 6.02 -4.44 -23.90
N ALA A 3 5.99 -4.73 -25.19
CA ALA A 3 4.74 -4.68 -25.96
C ALA A 3 3.82 -5.82 -25.56
N THR A 4 2.54 -5.52 -25.35
CA THR A 4 1.53 -6.52 -25.03
C THR A 4 0.77 -7.01 -26.26
N GLY A 5 0.87 -6.29 -27.37
CA GLY A 5 0.06 -6.56 -28.56
C GLY A 5 -1.39 -6.09 -28.45
N ILE A 6 -1.76 -5.55 -27.32
CA ILE A 6 -3.13 -5.07 -27.07
C ILE A 6 -3.28 -3.65 -27.57
N VAL A 7 -4.32 -3.40 -28.37
CA VAL A 7 -4.65 -2.08 -28.93
C VAL A 7 -6.06 -1.74 -28.47
N ARG A 8 -6.26 -0.55 -27.93
CA ARG A 8 -7.57 -0.05 -27.51
C ARG A 8 -7.81 1.34 -28.07
N ARG A 9 -9.05 1.67 -28.33
CA ARG A 9 -9.44 2.98 -28.84
C ARG A 9 -9.94 3.85 -27.71
N ILE A 10 -9.63 5.14 -27.79
CA ILE A 10 -10.19 6.13 -26.88
C ILE A 10 -11.65 6.35 -27.27
N ASP A 11 -12.56 6.35 -26.32
CA ASP A 11 -13.98 6.60 -26.56
C ASP A 11 -14.27 8.12 -26.63
N ASP A 12 -15.55 8.49 -26.83
CA ASP A 12 -15.98 9.87 -26.97
C ASP A 12 -15.82 10.69 -25.68
N LEU A 13 -15.62 10.04 -24.54
CA LEU A 13 -15.38 10.69 -23.25
C LEU A 13 -13.89 10.70 -22.88
N GLY A 14 -13.02 10.29 -23.78
CA GLY A 14 -11.58 10.26 -23.54
C GLY A 14 -11.13 9.09 -22.68
N ARG A 15 -11.90 8.01 -22.57
CA ARG A 15 -11.59 6.86 -21.74
C ARG A 15 -10.96 5.73 -22.54
N VAL A 16 -10.06 5.00 -21.90
CA VAL A 16 -9.48 3.76 -22.42
C VAL A 16 -9.71 2.66 -21.40
N VAL A 17 -10.21 1.51 -21.83
CA VAL A 17 -10.40 0.35 -20.95
C VAL A 17 -9.09 -0.39 -20.83
N ILE A 18 -8.67 -0.60 -19.58
CA ILE A 18 -7.51 -1.45 -19.28
C ILE A 18 -7.99 -2.90 -19.28
N PRO A 19 -7.46 -3.76 -20.20
CA PRO A 19 -7.89 -5.15 -20.28
C PRO A 19 -7.70 -5.92 -18.99
N LYS A 20 -8.55 -6.92 -18.77
CA LYS A 20 -8.54 -7.74 -17.56
C LYS A 20 -7.19 -8.42 -17.32
N GLU A 21 -6.51 -8.88 -18.37
CA GLU A 21 -5.19 -9.51 -18.26
C GLU A 21 -4.15 -8.56 -17.70
N ILE A 22 -4.18 -7.30 -18.16
CA ILE A 22 -3.27 -6.27 -17.67
C ILE A 22 -3.58 -5.92 -16.22
N ARG A 23 -4.86 -5.79 -15.88
CA ARG A 23 -5.27 -5.50 -14.50
C ARG A 23 -4.80 -6.61 -13.54
N ARG A 24 -4.88 -7.87 -13.96
CA ARG A 24 -4.38 -9.00 -13.14
C ARG A 24 -2.87 -8.94 -12.96
N THR A 25 -2.14 -8.67 -14.04
CA THR A 25 -0.67 -8.58 -14.00
C THR A 25 -0.21 -7.46 -13.08
N LEU A 26 -0.88 -6.30 -13.12
CA LEU A 26 -0.53 -5.15 -12.31
C LEU A 26 -1.22 -5.13 -10.94
N LYS A 27 -2.06 -6.12 -10.66
CA LYS A 27 -2.84 -6.21 -9.40
C LYS A 27 -3.70 -4.98 -9.16
N ILE A 28 -4.35 -4.49 -10.22
CA ILE A 28 -5.24 -3.33 -10.17
C ILE A 28 -6.68 -3.80 -10.02
N LYS A 29 -7.39 -3.22 -9.06
CA LYS A 29 -8.80 -3.50 -8.78
C LYS A 29 -9.64 -2.24 -8.98
N GLU A 30 -10.95 -2.44 -9.09
CA GLU A 30 -11.89 -1.33 -9.08
C GLU A 30 -11.68 -0.44 -7.86
N GLY A 31 -11.60 0.86 -8.10
CA GLY A 31 -11.37 1.85 -7.04
C GLY A 31 -9.91 2.13 -6.75
N ASP A 32 -8.97 1.34 -7.26
CA ASP A 32 -7.55 1.61 -7.04
C ASP A 32 -7.14 2.90 -7.75
N PRO A 33 -6.43 3.80 -7.08
CA PRO A 33 -5.91 5.00 -7.72
C PRO A 33 -4.73 4.67 -8.62
N LEU A 34 -4.71 5.29 -9.80
CA LEU A 34 -3.59 5.19 -10.72
C LEU A 34 -2.99 6.57 -10.93
N GLU A 35 -1.67 6.61 -10.95
CA GLU A 35 -0.95 7.83 -11.30
C GLU A 35 -0.55 7.78 -12.77
N LEU A 36 -0.79 8.87 -13.48
CA LEU A 36 -0.51 8.98 -14.91
C LEU A 36 0.74 9.80 -15.13
N PHE A 37 1.70 9.23 -15.84
CA PHE A 37 2.95 9.90 -16.21
C PHE A 37 2.99 10.07 -17.71
N ILE A 38 3.56 11.17 -18.16
CA ILE A 38 3.81 11.43 -19.59
C ILE A 38 5.32 11.48 -19.79
N THR A 39 5.83 10.69 -20.74
CA THR A 39 7.24 10.69 -21.07
C THR A 39 7.57 11.74 -22.12
N GLU A 40 8.83 12.08 -22.26
CA GLU A 40 9.31 13.02 -23.28
C GLU A 40 9.03 12.53 -24.69
N LYS A 41 8.89 11.22 -24.87
CA LYS A 41 8.58 10.59 -26.16
C LYS A 41 7.10 10.60 -26.50
N GLY A 42 6.26 11.19 -25.66
CA GLY A 42 4.82 11.23 -25.87
C GLY A 42 4.08 9.97 -25.46
N GLU A 43 4.66 9.20 -24.55
CA GLU A 43 4.04 8.00 -24.04
C GLU A 43 3.28 8.29 -22.74
N ALA A 44 2.14 7.63 -22.53
CA ALA A 44 1.40 7.68 -21.27
C ALA A 44 1.69 6.41 -20.48
N VAL A 45 2.09 6.56 -19.22
CA VAL A 45 2.41 5.45 -18.34
C VAL A 45 1.50 5.50 -17.12
N PHE A 46 0.78 4.41 -16.87
CA PHE A 46 -0.06 4.26 -15.68
C PHE A 46 0.65 3.41 -14.65
N LYS A 47 0.72 3.91 -13.43
CA LYS A 47 1.26 3.16 -12.30
C LYS A 47 0.25 3.18 -11.16
N LYS A 48 0.14 2.10 -10.42
CA LYS A 48 -0.64 2.09 -9.20
C LYS A 48 -0.05 3.12 -8.24
N TYR A 49 -0.90 3.99 -7.69
CA TYR A 49 -0.46 5.08 -6.82
C TYR A 49 0.09 4.53 -5.51
N ARG A 50 1.25 5.00 -5.11
CA ARG A 50 1.84 4.71 -3.79
C ARG A 50 1.57 5.88 -2.86
N TYR A 51 0.90 5.59 -1.75
CA TYR A 51 0.58 6.62 -0.74
C TYR A 51 1.78 7.06 0.07
N ALA A 52 2.81 6.22 0.14
CA ALA A 52 3.99 6.49 0.93
C ALA A 52 5.23 5.93 0.24
N ASN A 53 6.37 6.60 0.40
CA ASN A 53 7.64 6.16 -0.15
C ASN A 53 8.40 5.28 0.85
N GLU A 54 9.57 4.79 0.44
CA GLU A 54 10.40 3.92 1.29
C GLU A 54 10.84 4.61 2.59
N ALA A 55 11.16 5.91 2.52
CA ALA A 55 11.56 6.67 3.70
C ALA A 55 10.42 6.75 4.72
N ASP A 56 9.19 6.93 4.24
CA ASP A 56 8.01 6.95 5.12
C ASP A 56 7.81 5.61 5.81
N TRP A 57 7.97 4.52 5.08
CA TRP A 57 7.84 3.19 5.66
C TRP A 57 8.95 2.86 6.66
N ASN A 58 10.16 3.34 6.43
CA ASN A 58 11.26 3.20 7.40
C ASN A 58 10.95 3.94 8.69
N LYS A 59 10.36 5.13 8.60
CA LYS A 59 9.92 5.89 9.78
C LYS A 59 8.77 5.17 10.49
N ALA A 60 7.81 4.63 9.74
CA ALA A 60 6.71 3.85 10.31
C ALA A 60 7.23 2.64 11.08
N LYS A 61 8.19 1.91 10.51
CA LYS A 61 8.86 0.80 11.20
C LYS A 61 9.49 1.24 12.50
N ALA A 62 10.20 2.36 12.49
CA ALA A 62 10.84 2.88 13.69
C ALA A 62 9.82 3.24 14.77
N ILE A 63 8.69 3.83 14.37
CA ILE A 63 7.59 4.16 15.29
C ILE A 63 7.05 2.89 15.96
N VAL A 64 6.75 1.86 15.17
CA VAL A 64 6.22 0.60 15.72
C VAL A 64 7.21 -0.08 16.65
N LYS A 65 8.52 -0.04 16.32
CA LYS A 65 9.57 -0.59 17.18
C LYS A 65 9.64 0.07 18.56
N VAL A 66 9.31 1.34 18.65
CA VAL A 66 9.24 2.06 19.92
C VAL A 66 8.02 1.64 20.73
N LEU A 67 6.91 1.35 20.05
CA LEU A 67 5.63 1.08 20.70
C LEU A 67 5.44 -0.38 21.10
N THR A 68 6.18 -1.30 20.49
CA THR A 68 6.13 -2.72 20.85
C THR A 68 7.47 -3.41 20.64
N ASP A 69 7.77 -4.38 21.51
CA ASP A 69 8.93 -5.26 21.34
C ASP A 69 8.59 -6.54 20.57
N LEU A 70 7.32 -6.77 20.30
CA LEU A 70 6.85 -7.97 19.62
C LEU A 70 7.08 -7.89 18.10
N PRO A 71 7.20 -9.05 17.44
CA PRO A 71 7.29 -9.08 15.97
C PRO A 71 6.08 -8.43 15.30
N PHE A 72 6.31 -7.80 14.17
CA PHE A 72 5.27 -7.23 13.34
C PHE A 72 5.72 -7.20 11.87
N ALA A 73 4.76 -7.09 10.97
CA ALA A 73 5.04 -6.92 9.54
C ALA A 73 4.22 -5.76 8.98
N LEU A 74 4.86 -4.92 8.20
CA LEU A 74 4.22 -3.81 7.50
C LEU A 74 4.20 -4.11 6.00
N TYR A 75 3.08 -3.80 5.37
CA TYR A 75 2.88 -3.93 3.93
C TYR A 75 2.34 -2.61 3.38
N ASP A 76 2.77 -2.24 2.20
CA ASP A 76 2.20 -1.08 1.51
C ASP A 76 0.86 -1.45 0.84
N ASN A 77 0.25 -0.47 0.16
CA ASN A 77 -1.02 -0.69 -0.55
C ASN A 77 -0.89 -1.59 -1.79
N TYR A 78 0.34 -1.92 -2.21
CA TYR A 78 0.59 -2.92 -3.25
C TYR A 78 0.54 -4.35 -2.70
N GLY A 79 0.56 -4.50 -1.37
CA GLY A 79 0.64 -5.80 -0.73
C GLY A 79 2.04 -6.39 -0.72
N ASP A 80 3.04 -5.62 -1.10
CA ASP A 80 4.43 -6.08 -1.07
C ASP A 80 4.96 -6.03 0.36
N ILE A 81 5.73 -7.04 0.73
CA ILE A 81 6.46 -6.99 1.99
C ILE A 81 7.48 -5.87 1.87
N GLN A 82 7.22 -4.80 2.56
CA GLN A 82 8.25 -3.78 2.77
C GLN A 82 9.19 -4.39 3.80
N LYS A 83 10.43 -4.49 3.58
CA LYS A 83 11.44 -5.06 4.49
C LYS A 83 11.39 -4.48 5.92
N TYR A 84 10.19 -4.22 6.40
CA TYR A 84 9.89 -3.53 7.66
C TYR A 84 9.29 -4.52 8.67
N THR A 85 9.86 -5.72 8.68
CA THR A 85 9.52 -6.70 9.69
C THR A 85 10.55 -6.63 10.81
N ARG A 86 10.07 -6.82 12.04
CA ARG A 86 10.94 -7.01 13.19
C ARG A 86 10.94 -8.48 13.54
N MET A 87 12.12 -9.10 13.65
CA MET A 87 12.29 -10.51 14.01
C MET A 87 11.53 -11.47 13.09
N GLY A 88 11.44 -11.12 11.80
CA GLY A 88 10.73 -11.93 10.82
C GLY A 88 9.23 -11.70 10.81
N MET A 89 8.50 -12.57 10.12
CA MET A 89 7.04 -12.48 10.03
C MET A 89 6.40 -12.89 11.36
N PRO A 90 5.28 -12.24 11.74
CA PRO A 90 4.49 -12.71 12.88
C PRO A 90 4.04 -14.15 12.68
N ASN A 91 3.95 -14.90 13.80
CA ASN A 91 3.63 -16.32 13.74
C ASN A 91 2.19 -16.63 13.35
N CYS A 92 1.30 -15.68 13.52
CA CYS A 92 -0.11 -15.85 13.13
C CYS A 92 -0.76 -14.50 12.93
N TYR A 93 -1.78 -14.52 12.08
CA TYR A 93 -2.63 -13.37 11.84
C TYR A 93 -3.79 -13.40 12.82
N ASP A 94 -4.16 -12.27 13.36
CA ASP A 94 -5.18 -12.14 14.38
C ASP A 94 -6.15 -11.01 14.01
N SER A 95 -7.25 -10.97 14.71
CA SER A 95 -8.22 -9.87 14.62
C SER A 95 -7.64 -8.50 15.00
N ARG A 96 -6.46 -8.47 15.55
CA ARG A 96 -5.71 -7.25 15.87
C ARG A 96 -4.99 -6.65 14.68
N ASP A 97 -4.80 -7.46 13.63
CA ASP A 97 -4.21 -6.98 12.38
C ASP A 97 -5.13 -5.96 11.76
N GLY A 98 -4.56 -5.01 11.04
CA GLY A 98 -5.41 -3.97 10.50
C GLY A 98 -4.88 -3.30 9.26
N ALA A 99 -5.83 -2.76 8.51
CA ALA A 99 -5.53 -1.82 7.44
C ALA A 99 -5.16 -0.47 8.06
N ILE A 100 -4.17 0.17 7.47
CA ILE A 100 -3.74 1.51 7.86
C ILE A 100 -4.43 2.48 6.90
N TYR A 101 -5.30 3.33 7.44
CA TYR A 101 -6.03 4.32 6.66
C TYR A 101 -5.42 5.71 6.86
N ASN A 102 -5.53 6.56 5.82
CA ASN A 102 -5.30 7.98 6.00
C ASN A 102 -6.64 8.68 6.38
N TYR A 103 -6.62 9.98 6.59
CA TYR A 103 -7.84 10.72 6.93
C TYR A 103 -8.87 10.77 5.81
N GLU A 104 -8.45 10.56 4.58
CA GLU A 104 -9.34 10.51 3.43
C GLU A 104 -10.06 9.17 3.28
N GLY A 105 -9.69 8.18 4.11
CA GLY A 105 -10.28 6.86 4.09
C GLY A 105 -9.63 5.88 3.13
N ASP A 106 -8.51 6.26 2.51
CA ASP A 106 -7.76 5.38 1.63
C ASP A 106 -6.89 4.42 2.44
N ILE A 107 -6.72 3.21 1.94
CA ILE A 107 -5.83 2.22 2.55
C ILE A 107 -4.40 2.50 2.10
N VAL A 108 -3.56 2.95 3.02
CA VAL A 108 -2.14 3.21 2.77
C VAL A 108 -1.33 1.90 2.79
N GLY A 109 -1.72 0.99 3.64
CA GLY A 109 -1.07 -0.30 3.79
C GLY A 109 -1.69 -1.12 4.89
N PHE A 110 -0.95 -2.13 5.36
CA PHE A 110 -1.44 -3.07 6.35
C PHE A 110 -0.37 -3.35 7.39
N ILE A 111 -0.80 -3.64 8.61
CA ILE A 111 0.09 -4.11 9.68
C ILE A 111 -0.44 -5.42 10.23
N TYR A 112 0.48 -6.38 10.42
CA TYR A 112 0.21 -7.67 11.04
C TYR A 112 1.00 -7.75 12.34
N PHE A 113 0.33 -8.12 13.42
CA PHE A 113 0.92 -8.20 14.75
C PHE A 113 1.13 -9.64 15.16
N ASP A 114 2.09 -9.83 16.08
CA ASP A 114 2.25 -11.10 16.77
C ASP A 114 1.01 -11.38 17.63
N ALA A 115 0.64 -12.66 17.77
CA ALA A 115 -0.55 -13.06 18.52
C ALA A 115 -0.51 -12.64 19.98
N ASP A 116 0.67 -12.42 20.54
CA ASP A 116 0.84 -12.04 21.94
C ASP A 116 0.59 -10.56 22.21
N ILE A 117 0.39 -9.76 21.18
CA ILE A 117 0.15 -8.32 21.37
C ILE A 117 -1.21 -8.09 22.05
N LEU A 118 -1.25 -7.13 22.96
CA LEU A 118 -2.50 -6.71 23.56
C LEU A 118 -3.32 -5.90 22.54
N LYS A 119 -4.64 -6.13 22.54
CA LYS A 119 -5.55 -5.45 21.62
C LYS A 119 -5.44 -3.93 21.74
N GLU A 120 -5.29 -3.42 22.95
CA GLU A 120 -5.14 -1.99 23.22
C GLU A 120 -3.88 -1.43 22.54
N ASP A 121 -2.77 -2.16 22.62
CA ASP A 121 -1.51 -1.75 22.00
C ASP A 121 -1.61 -1.78 20.48
N ALA A 122 -2.23 -2.81 19.90
CA ALA A 122 -2.45 -2.90 18.47
C ALA A 122 -3.29 -1.72 17.96
N ASN A 123 -4.39 -1.41 18.64
CA ASN A 123 -5.25 -0.30 18.27
C ASN A 123 -4.53 1.05 18.36
N LYS A 124 -3.72 1.24 19.37
CA LYS A 124 -2.91 2.45 19.55
C LYS A 124 -1.90 2.62 18.43
N ILE A 125 -1.23 1.54 18.05
CA ILE A 125 -0.24 1.55 16.98
C ILE A 125 -0.91 1.89 15.65
N ILE A 126 -2.04 1.28 15.34
CA ILE A 126 -2.79 1.56 14.10
C ILE A 126 -3.22 3.04 14.06
N LYS A 127 -3.67 3.57 15.19
CA LYS A 127 -4.05 4.98 15.29
C LYS A 127 -2.87 5.91 15.06
N VAL A 128 -1.72 5.60 15.65
CA VAL A 128 -0.50 6.40 15.47
C VAL A 128 -0.06 6.38 14.01
N LEU A 129 -0.12 5.22 13.35
CA LEU A 129 0.24 5.11 11.94
C LEU A 129 -0.73 5.88 11.04
N LYS A 130 -2.01 5.89 11.36
CA LYS A 130 -3.00 6.71 10.64
C LYS A 130 -2.63 8.20 10.70
N GLU A 131 -2.30 8.68 11.88
CA GLU A 131 -1.85 10.07 12.05
C GLU A 131 -0.59 10.36 11.24
N PHE A 132 0.39 9.47 11.35
CA PHE A 132 1.66 9.62 10.65
C PHE A 132 1.47 9.72 9.13
N PHE A 133 0.73 8.79 8.54
CA PHE A 133 0.55 8.77 7.09
C PHE A 133 -0.39 9.88 6.59
N SER A 134 -1.21 10.44 7.44
CA SER A 134 -2.08 11.55 7.09
C SER A 134 -1.35 12.89 7.09
N GLU A 135 -0.40 13.07 7.97
CA GLU A 135 0.39 14.32 8.07
C GLU A 135 1.38 14.49 6.92
N ASN A 136 1.77 13.39 6.28
CA ASN A 136 2.77 13.39 5.21
C ASN A 136 2.17 13.58 3.81
N GLU A 137 0.91 13.87 3.70
CA GLU A 137 0.23 14.11 2.42
C GLU A 137 0.40 15.55 1.89
#